data_4cc6ff9b6bffff74a72aba90725aa364
#
_entry.id   4cc6ff9b6bffff74a72aba90725aa364
#
_cell.length_a   1.000
_cell.length_b   1.000
_cell.length_c   1.000
_cell.angle_alpha   90.00
_cell.angle_beta   90.00
_cell.angle_gamma   90.00
#
_symmetry.space_group_name_H-M   'P 1'
#
loop_
_entity.id
_entity.type
_entity.pdbx_description
1 polymer ?
#
loop_
_entity_poly.entity_id
_entity_poly.type
_entity_poly.pdbx_seq_one_letter_code
_entity_poly.pdbx_strand_id
1 'polypeptide(L)'
;DSIWTVMIAFNERLGAPFQFGYHLTPEISFLMNQNFKHEFFNEECWVVNMRADWTKEYYNIENYVLEDYVVNQMKKSFQSKADAVFKKSHRWRYSYTKKSLRDQNSKRFIESIDQRLYAFGDWCEGPSMQDAWLSGKKLAQHFSEIRLKN
;
A
#
# COMPACT_ATOMS: atom_id res chain seq x y z
N ASP A 1 1.05 4.88 9.91
CA ASP A 1 0.95 3.47 10.32
C ASP A 1 1.93 2.60 9.56
N SER A 2 2.33 1.51 10.20
CA SER A 2 3.11 0.45 9.56
C SER A 2 2.19 -0.64 9.00
N ILE A 3 2.65 -1.30 7.94
CA ILE A 3 1.96 -2.44 7.32
C ILE A 3 2.98 -3.53 6.99
N TRP A 4 2.64 -4.78 7.31
CA TRP A 4 3.31 -5.93 6.76
C TRP A 4 2.77 -6.24 5.36
N THR A 5 3.69 -6.47 4.44
CA THR A 5 3.40 -6.92 3.07
C THR A 5 4.09 -8.25 2.84
N VAL A 6 3.39 -9.23 2.30
CA VAL A 6 3.95 -10.54 1.92
C VAL A 6 3.82 -10.72 0.41
N MET A 7 4.93 -11.04 -0.23
CA MET A 7 5.02 -11.41 -1.64
C MET A 7 5.13 -12.93 -1.73
N ILE A 8 4.29 -13.55 -2.54
CA ILE A 8 4.20 -15.02 -2.65
C ILE A 8 4.11 -15.38 -4.12
N ALA A 9 4.83 -16.42 -4.53
CA ALA A 9 4.63 -17.10 -5.81
C ALA A 9 4.21 -18.55 -5.55
N PHE A 10 3.14 -18.99 -6.23
CA PHE A 10 2.65 -20.36 -6.19
C PHE A 10 2.99 -21.07 -7.51
N ASN A 11 3.31 -22.35 -7.43
CA ASN A 11 3.65 -23.18 -8.59
C ASN A 11 2.49 -23.38 -9.56
N GLU A 12 1.26 -23.17 -9.11
CA GLU A 12 0.04 -23.29 -9.89
C GLU A 12 -1.02 -22.27 -9.43
N ARG A 13 -2.10 -22.12 -10.17
CA ARG A 13 -3.16 -21.15 -9.86
C ARG A 13 -3.93 -21.52 -8.60
N LEU A 14 -4.15 -20.53 -7.74
CA LEU A 14 -4.97 -20.70 -6.54
C LEU A 14 -6.46 -20.87 -6.84
N GLY A 15 -6.91 -20.52 -8.05
CA GLY A 15 -8.33 -20.52 -8.40
C GLY A 15 -9.10 -19.30 -7.88
N ALA A 16 -8.41 -18.21 -7.53
CA ALA A 16 -9.05 -16.98 -7.10
C ALA A 16 -9.92 -16.39 -8.22
N PRO A 17 -11.21 -16.04 -7.97
CA PRO A 17 -12.12 -15.54 -9.00
C PRO A 17 -11.90 -14.06 -9.33
N PHE A 18 -10.85 -13.44 -8.79
CA PHE A 18 -10.53 -12.03 -8.94
C PHE A 18 -9.01 -11.82 -9.03
N GLN A 19 -8.61 -10.67 -9.55
CA GLN A 19 -7.20 -10.26 -9.63
C GLN A 19 -6.77 -9.41 -8.43
N PHE A 20 -7.69 -8.73 -7.78
CA PHE A 20 -7.44 -8.01 -6.54
C PHE A 20 -8.67 -8.07 -5.63
N GLY A 21 -8.46 -7.94 -4.34
CA GLY A 21 -9.53 -7.99 -3.35
C GLY A 21 -9.16 -7.32 -2.04
N TYR A 22 -10.18 -7.04 -1.27
CA TYR A 22 -10.07 -6.49 0.06
C TYR A 22 -10.64 -7.47 1.09
N HIS A 23 -10.04 -7.51 2.26
CA HIS A 23 -10.55 -8.26 3.41
C HIS A 23 -10.83 -9.74 3.12
N LEU A 24 -9.84 -10.43 2.50
CA LEU A 24 -9.95 -11.88 2.29
C LEU A 24 -10.16 -12.62 3.62
N THR A 25 -9.47 -12.18 4.66
CA THR A 25 -9.66 -12.58 6.06
C THR A 25 -9.69 -11.31 6.94
N PRO A 26 -10.06 -11.40 8.23
CA PRO A 26 -10.04 -10.26 9.13
C PRO A 26 -8.68 -9.55 9.23
N GLU A 27 -7.58 -10.28 9.00
CA GLU A 27 -6.21 -9.77 9.14
C GLU A 27 -5.63 -9.20 7.84
N ILE A 28 -6.13 -9.67 6.68
CA ILE A 28 -5.67 -9.23 5.36
C ILE A 28 -6.51 -8.04 4.89
N SER A 29 -5.86 -6.89 4.70
CA SER A 29 -6.52 -5.68 4.22
C SER A 29 -6.71 -5.67 2.72
N PHE A 30 -5.70 -6.12 1.97
CA PHE A 30 -5.68 -6.06 0.51
C PHE A 30 -4.78 -7.15 -0.05
N LEU A 31 -5.17 -7.71 -1.19
CA LEU A 31 -4.34 -8.64 -1.94
C LEU A 31 -4.51 -8.39 -3.45
N MET A 32 -3.44 -8.62 -4.19
CA MET A 32 -3.42 -8.40 -5.64
C MET A 32 -2.54 -9.44 -6.34
N ASN A 33 -3.11 -10.08 -7.35
CA ASN A 33 -2.38 -10.91 -8.31
C ASN A 33 -1.52 -10.01 -9.20
N GLN A 34 -0.25 -10.35 -9.42
CA GLN A 34 0.67 -9.57 -10.23
C GLN A 34 0.75 -10.05 -11.68
N ASN A 35 0.24 -11.23 -12.00
CA ASN A 35 0.34 -11.81 -13.34
C ASN A 35 -0.39 -11.00 -14.41
N PHE A 36 -1.43 -10.23 -14.02
CA PHE A 36 -2.10 -9.35 -14.99
C PHE A 36 -1.25 -8.16 -15.46
N LYS A 37 -0.17 -7.84 -14.71
CA LYS A 37 0.78 -6.79 -15.10
C LYS A 37 1.96 -7.33 -15.90
N HIS A 38 2.28 -8.62 -15.70
CA HIS A 38 3.46 -9.27 -16.24
C HIS A 38 3.12 -10.69 -16.69
N GLU A 39 3.02 -10.88 -17.99
CA GLU A 39 2.71 -12.19 -18.59
C GLU A 39 3.89 -13.19 -18.55
N PHE A 40 5.04 -12.78 -17.98
CA PHE A 40 6.29 -13.54 -18.03
C PHE A 40 6.47 -14.53 -16.88
N PHE A 41 5.56 -14.60 -15.92
CA PHE A 41 5.66 -15.52 -14.80
C PHE A 41 4.90 -16.80 -15.07
N ASN A 42 5.60 -17.95 -14.93
CA ASN A 42 4.96 -19.28 -14.93
C ASN A 42 4.18 -19.50 -13.64
N GLU A 43 4.65 -18.91 -12.55
CA GLU A 43 4.09 -18.98 -11.22
C GLU A 43 2.95 -17.95 -11.06
N GLU A 44 2.01 -18.22 -10.17
CA GLU A 44 1.00 -17.26 -9.78
C GLU A 44 1.51 -16.39 -8.63
N CYS A 45 1.75 -15.09 -8.92
CA CYS A 45 2.36 -14.15 -8.00
C CYS A 45 1.33 -13.24 -7.32
N TRP A 46 1.40 -13.16 -6.00
CA TRP A 46 0.52 -12.34 -5.17
C TRP A 46 1.30 -11.39 -4.28
N VAL A 47 0.75 -10.18 -4.10
CA VAL A 47 1.14 -9.24 -3.04
C VAL A 47 -0.02 -9.12 -2.07
N VAL A 48 0.25 -9.35 -0.79
CA VAL A 48 -0.74 -9.38 0.29
C VAL A 48 -0.35 -8.37 1.36
N ASN A 49 -1.23 -7.44 1.66
CA ASN A 49 -1.05 -6.46 2.72
C ASN A 49 -1.88 -6.84 3.95
N MET A 50 -1.23 -6.89 5.10
CA MET A 50 -1.91 -7.08 6.38
C MET A 50 -2.57 -5.77 6.83
N ARG A 51 -3.55 -5.85 7.70
CA ARG A 51 -4.15 -4.66 8.33
C ARG A 51 -3.16 -3.96 9.24
N ALA A 52 -3.31 -2.65 9.37
CA ALA A 52 -2.43 -1.83 10.20
C ALA A 52 -2.55 -2.14 11.70
N ASP A 53 -3.77 -2.41 12.18
CA ASP A 53 -4.03 -2.82 13.56
C ASP A 53 -3.40 -4.19 13.87
N TRP A 54 -3.58 -5.17 12.99
CA TRP A 54 -2.93 -6.47 13.08
C TRP A 54 -1.40 -6.33 13.04
N THR A 55 -0.87 -5.52 12.11
CA THR A 55 0.58 -5.26 12.02
C THR A 55 1.14 -4.64 13.29
N LYS A 56 0.37 -3.79 13.97
CA LYS A 56 0.78 -3.19 15.24
C LYS A 56 0.87 -4.23 16.36
N GLU A 57 -0.09 -5.14 16.41
CA GLU A 57 -0.10 -6.25 17.39
C GLU A 57 1.06 -7.20 17.16
N TYR A 58 1.28 -7.61 15.90
CA TYR A 58 2.33 -8.54 15.49
C TYR A 58 3.54 -7.83 14.89
N TYR A 59 3.92 -6.67 15.46
CA TYR A 59 4.98 -5.82 14.92
C TYR A 59 6.32 -6.54 14.79
N ASN A 60 6.68 -7.37 15.75
CA ASN A 60 7.95 -8.09 15.81
C ASN A 60 7.84 -9.57 15.44
N ILE A 61 6.79 -9.97 14.74
CA ILE A 61 6.66 -11.36 14.26
C ILE A 61 7.84 -11.71 13.35
N GLU A 62 8.36 -12.93 13.48
CA GLU A 62 9.40 -13.44 12.60
C GLU A 62 8.89 -13.59 11.17
N ASN A 63 9.71 -13.20 10.19
CA ASN A 63 9.30 -13.16 8.79
C ASN A 63 8.75 -14.50 8.29
N TYR A 64 9.43 -15.61 8.59
CA TYR A 64 9.00 -16.94 8.15
C TYR A 64 7.65 -17.34 8.75
N VAL A 65 7.37 -16.96 10.01
CA VAL A 65 6.09 -17.24 10.66
C VAL A 65 4.94 -16.49 9.98
N LEU A 66 5.16 -15.19 9.67
CA LEU A 66 4.20 -14.39 8.93
C LEU A 66 3.96 -14.94 7.53
N GLU A 67 5.03 -15.31 6.82
CA GLU A 67 4.97 -15.83 5.46
C GLU A 67 4.16 -17.13 5.41
N ASP A 68 4.44 -18.07 6.30
CA ASP A 68 3.69 -19.33 6.41
C ASP A 68 2.23 -19.11 6.79
N TYR A 69 1.99 -18.17 7.72
CA TYR A 69 0.64 -17.80 8.11
C TYR A 69 -0.17 -17.31 6.90
N VAL A 70 0.36 -16.36 6.12
CA VAL A 70 -0.35 -15.78 4.96
C VAL A 70 -0.55 -16.82 3.86
N VAL A 71 0.44 -17.66 3.56
CA VAL A 71 0.31 -18.78 2.62
C VAL A 71 -0.85 -19.69 3.02
N ASN A 72 -0.91 -20.09 4.29
CA ASN A 72 -1.96 -20.97 4.81
C ASN A 72 -3.36 -20.31 4.73
N GLN A 73 -3.47 -19.01 5.03
CA GLN A 73 -4.72 -18.27 4.90
C GLN A 73 -5.19 -18.23 3.45
N MET A 74 -4.30 -17.96 2.50
CA MET A 74 -4.64 -17.96 1.07
C MET A 74 -5.07 -19.35 0.58
N LYS A 75 -4.28 -20.39 0.87
CA LYS A 75 -4.61 -21.79 0.50
C LYS A 75 -5.96 -22.20 1.07
N LYS A 76 -6.25 -21.86 2.32
CA LYS A 76 -7.54 -22.16 2.96
C LYS A 76 -8.69 -21.41 2.30
N SER A 77 -8.53 -20.12 2.03
CA SER A 77 -9.58 -19.26 1.44
C SER A 77 -9.96 -19.69 0.03
N PHE A 78 -9.00 -20.15 -0.76
CA PHE A 78 -9.22 -20.60 -2.13
C PHE A 78 -9.35 -22.12 -2.26
N GLN A 79 -9.30 -22.86 -1.14
CA GLN A 79 -9.32 -24.33 -1.10
C GLN A 79 -8.27 -24.95 -2.03
N SER A 80 -7.12 -24.29 -2.16
CA SER A 80 -6.05 -24.65 -3.08
C SER A 80 -5.01 -25.56 -2.42
N LYS A 81 -4.45 -26.47 -3.24
CA LYS A 81 -3.31 -27.33 -2.87
C LYS A 81 -1.99 -26.80 -3.41
N ALA A 82 -1.99 -25.68 -4.15
CA ALA A 82 -0.80 -25.08 -4.74
C ALA A 82 0.30 -24.85 -3.70
N ASP A 83 1.56 -25.10 -4.10
CA ASP A 83 2.70 -24.90 -3.22
C ASP A 83 3.31 -23.52 -3.43
N ALA A 84 3.62 -22.83 -2.32
CA ALA A 84 4.35 -21.60 -2.38
C ALA A 84 5.84 -21.89 -2.66
N VAL A 85 6.29 -21.55 -3.88
CA VAL A 85 7.68 -21.72 -4.32
C VAL A 85 8.56 -20.53 -3.98
N PHE A 86 7.94 -19.39 -3.68
CA PHE A 86 8.60 -18.19 -3.18
C PHE A 86 7.70 -17.50 -2.16
N LYS A 87 8.30 -16.99 -1.10
CA LYS A 87 7.64 -16.13 -0.12
C LYS A 87 8.66 -15.17 0.47
N LYS A 88 8.28 -13.92 0.62
CA LYS A 88 9.09 -12.89 1.24
C LYS A 88 8.21 -11.82 1.84
N SER A 89 8.49 -11.41 3.06
CA SER A 89 7.79 -10.34 3.77
C SER A 89 8.64 -9.09 3.92
N HIS A 90 7.96 -7.95 3.97
CA HIS A 90 8.56 -6.66 4.26
C HIS A 90 7.63 -5.83 5.13
N ARG A 91 8.19 -5.17 6.16
CA ARG A 91 7.45 -4.26 7.01
C ARG A 91 7.72 -2.82 6.62
N TRP A 92 6.68 -2.18 6.07
CA TRP A 92 6.69 -0.75 5.78
C TRP A 92 6.42 0.03 7.06
N ARG A 93 7.41 0.76 7.59
CA ARG A 93 7.24 1.54 8.82
C ARG A 93 6.30 2.72 8.66
N TYR A 94 6.35 3.37 7.49
CA TYR A 94 5.58 4.56 7.14
C TYR A 94 4.79 4.27 5.86
N SER A 95 3.81 3.40 5.98
CA SER A 95 3.07 2.92 4.81
C SER A 95 1.91 3.81 4.46
N TYR A 96 1.34 4.51 5.47
CA TYR A 96 0.10 5.18 5.22
C TYR A 96 -0.23 6.27 6.24
N THR A 97 -0.80 7.34 5.76
CA THR A 97 -1.16 8.52 6.55
C THR A 97 -2.44 8.27 7.34
N LYS A 98 -2.36 8.39 8.67
CA LYS A 98 -3.54 8.27 9.57
C LYS A 98 -4.47 9.47 9.49
N LYS A 99 -3.89 10.66 9.43
CA LYS A 99 -4.61 11.93 9.40
C LYS A 99 -3.98 12.80 8.33
N SER A 100 -4.76 13.20 7.35
CA SER A 100 -4.32 14.22 6.40
C SER A 100 -4.37 15.60 7.05
N LEU A 101 -3.63 16.54 6.48
CA LEU A 101 -3.73 17.95 6.84
C LEU A 101 -4.91 18.66 6.17
N ARG A 102 -5.71 17.95 5.38
CA ARG A 102 -6.81 18.50 4.58
C ARG A 102 -7.75 19.40 5.37
N ASP A 103 -8.11 18.98 6.57
CA ASP A 103 -9.05 19.70 7.41
C ASP A 103 -8.40 20.88 8.14
N GLN A 104 -7.06 20.90 8.22
CA GLN A 104 -6.29 21.94 8.91
C GLN A 104 -5.68 22.98 7.96
N ASN A 105 -5.52 22.62 6.68
CA ASN A 105 -4.86 23.47 5.69
C ASN A 105 -5.58 23.42 4.34
N SER A 106 -6.35 24.47 4.04
CA SER A 106 -7.08 24.62 2.79
C SER A 106 -6.17 24.71 1.54
N LYS A 107 -4.89 25.08 1.71
CA LYS A 107 -3.93 25.19 0.62
C LYS A 107 -3.51 23.83 0.08
N ARG A 108 -3.58 22.77 0.91
CA ARG A 108 -3.21 21.38 0.54
C ARG A 108 -1.72 21.17 0.25
N PHE A 109 -0.90 22.07 0.72
CA PHE A 109 0.56 22.02 0.80
C PHE A 109 0.99 22.89 2.00
N ILE A 110 2.19 22.67 2.50
CA ILE A 110 2.79 23.51 3.56
C ILE A 110 3.77 24.48 2.92
N GLU A 111 3.79 25.70 3.40
CA GLU A 111 4.76 26.72 3.02
C GLU A 111 5.38 27.38 4.24
N SER A 112 6.67 27.65 4.16
CA SER A 112 7.40 28.56 5.04
C SER A 112 7.89 29.73 4.20
N ILE A 113 7.18 30.85 4.26
CA ILE A 113 7.44 32.04 3.42
C ILE A 113 8.85 32.57 3.71
N ASP A 114 9.23 32.67 4.98
CA ASP A 114 10.53 33.21 5.39
C ASP A 114 11.70 32.35 4.89
N GLN A 115 11.50 31.02 4.79
CA GLN A 115 12.53 30.09 4.34
C GLN A 115 12.43 29.74 2.85
N ARG A 116 11.40 30.22 2.16
CA ARG A 116 11.09 29.87 0.77
C ARG A 116 11.00 28.35 0.54
N LEU A 117 10.45 27.64 1.54
CA LEU A 117 10.29 26.20 1.52
C LEU A 117 8.84 25.81 1.30
N TYR A 118 8.64 24.79 0.53
CA TYR A 118 7.33 24.20 0.26
C TYR A 118 7.39 22.70 0.43
N ALA A 119 6.37 22.11 1.03
CA ALA A 119 6.23 20.67 1.18
C ALA A 119 4.82 20.23 0.76
N PHE A 120 4.75 19.15 0.00
CA PHE A 120 3.51 18.59 -0.50
C PHE A 120 3.60 17.05 -0.57
N GLY A 121 2.47 16.39 -0.61
CA GLY A 121 2.36 14.95 -0.67
C GLY A 121 0.96 14.45 -0.33
N ASP A 122 0.79 13.13 -0.31
CA ASP A 122 -0.45 12.46 0.08
C ASP A 122 -0.93 12.89 1.46
N TRP A 123 -0.04 13.04 2.43
CA TRP A 123 -0.33 13.48 3.80
C TRP A 123 -0.98 14.87 3.90
N CYS A 124 -0.95 15.67 2.85
CA CYS A 124 -1.68 16.94 2.79
C CYS A 124 -3.16 16.77 2.44
N GLU A 125 -3.52 15.70 1.73
CA GLU A 125 -4.85 15.46 1.19
C GLU A 125 -5.50 14.21 1.77
N GLY A 126 -4.82 13.07 1.67
CA GLY A 126 -5.30 11.75 2.04
C GLY A 126 -4.29 10.66 1.65
N PRO A 127 -4.59 9.40 1.95
CA PRO A 127 -3.60 8.32 1.90
C PRO A 127 -3.39 7.70 0.51
N SER A 128 -3.87 8.33 -0.57
CA SER A 128 -3.80 7.75 -1.91
C SER A 128 -2.76 8.44 -2.81
N MET A 129 -2.33 7.74 -3.85
CA MET A 129 -1.47 8.31 -4.91
C MET A 129 -2.13 9.51 -5.58
N GLN A 130 -3.47 9.49 -5.74
CA GLN A 130 -4.23 10.61 -6.28
C GLN A 130 -4.14 11.84 -5.36
N ASP A 131 -4.14 11.65 -4.05
CA ASP A 131 -4.01 12.73 -3.08
C ASP A 131 -2.64 13.39 -3.17
N ALA A 132 -1.57 12.61 -3.35
CA ALA A 132 -0.22 13.15 -3.60
C ALA A 132 -0.19 14.01 -4.87
N TRP A 133 -0.81 13.53 -5.95
CA TRP A 133 -0.90 14.28 -7.20
C TRP A 133 -1.72 15.58 -7.05
N LEU A 134 -2.86 15.54 -6.38
CA LEU A 134 -3.70 16.70 -6.11
C LEU A 134 -2.96 17.76 -5.30
N SER A 135 -2.23 17.35 -4.28
CA SER A 135 -1.39 18.24 -3.46
C SER A 135 -0.32 18.95 -4.32
N GLY A 136 0.40 18.20 -5.16
CA GLY A 136 1.38 18.76 -6.08
C GLY A 136 0.77 19.72 -7.10
N LYS A 137 -0.40 19.38 -7.67
CA LYS A 137 -1.14 20.25 -8.59
C LYS A 137 -1.52 21.58 -7.95
N LYS A 138 -1.98 21.55 -6.68
CA LYS A 138 -2.32 22.78 -5.94
C LYS A 138 -1.11 23.68 -5.72
N LEU A 139 0.04 23.10 -5.38
CA LEU A 139 1.28 23.85 -5.25
C LEU A 139 1.71 24.49 -6.60
N ALA A 140 1.61 23.76 -7.70
CA ALA A 140 1.93 24.29 -9.03
C ALA A 140 1.00 25.46 -9.42
N GLN A 141 -0.30 25.38 -9.12
CA GLN A 141 -1.25 26.46 -9.32
C GLN A 141 -0.88 27.71 -8.50
N HIS A 142 -0.51 27.52 -7.22
CA HIS A 142 -0.04 28.60 -6.36
C HIS A 142 1.16 29.35 -6.94
N PHE A 143 2.16 28.65 -7.46
CA PHE A 143 3.31 29.30 -8.12
C PHE A 143 2.92 30.05 -9.39
N SER A 144 1.98 29.53 -10.18
CA SER A 144 1.50 30.22 -11.37
C SER A 144 0.80 31.55 -11.01
N GLU A 145 0.01 31.57 -9.93
CA GLU A 145 -0.68 32.77 -9.45
C GLU A 145 0.30 33.84 -8.92
N ILE A 146 1.37 33.41 -8.23
CA ILE A 146 2.42 34.34 -7.75
C ILE A 146 3.16 34.96 -8.93
N ARG A 147 3.47 34.16 -9.96
CA ARG A 147 4.19 34.64 -11.17
C ARG A 147 3.39 35.64 -11.99
N LEU A 148 2.07 35.55 -11.97
CA LEU A 148 1.19 36.47 -12.71
C LEU A 148 0.97 37.81 -11.95
N LYS A 149 1.34 37.88 -10.67
CA LYS A 149 1.20 39.08 -9.83
C LYS A 149 2.47 39.93 -9.75
N ASN A 150 3.58 39.42 -10.24
CA ASN A 150 4.88 40.10 -10.36
C ASN A 150 5.19 40.42 -11.82
#